data_d94ce0fe70f391de0a41d6c44aa1513a
#
_entry.id   d94ce0fe70f391de0a41d6c44aa1513a
#
_cell.length_a   1.000
_cell.length_b   1.000
_cell.length_c   1.000
_cell.angle_alpha   90.00
_cell.angle_beta   90.00
_cell.angle_gamma   90.00
#
_symmetry.space_group_name_H-M   'P 1'
#
loop_
_entity.id
_entity.type
_entity.pdbx_description
1 polymer ?
#
loop_
_entity_poly.entity_id
_entity_poly.type
_entity_poly.pdbx_seq_one_letter_code
_entity_poly.pdbx_strand_id
1 'polypeptide(L)'
;MVSKRTQELMQTDIDHIIHPMAVVGQVTGIIIEKAHGIYLVDTDGKEYMDLSAQLVCHNLGHRHPVLMDAIRETIEKIDYQHIFFGHSHVYVIELGQKLARFTPGDLNHFYFTSGGSESTDSAMKMARIYWANRGMAGKYKIISLYNSYHGTAGLSTHATGIGHGGIQNPFGPMVPGFIHVPPFYSYRSMFGDVPDAGMMSARFLEEVIKAEGPESIAAFIAEPVMGAGGSVDPPPGWWPMVREICSKYDILLIVDEVMTGFCRTGKMFAQEHWGIQGDLMTMAKGIDSSVLPFGGVAVSNKVYEGLKGKVFKHGFTYCAQPIACAVASAALDIYVKEKVAENVAKVGAHVKRRLETEFLPLPCVGDIGGLGLHLGIELVNDKESKMPLDSEVQNELQRKMFDAGIFIRVGEGWLANRIFVTPPCIITMEEADKALDIMKPLIAALKQK
;
A
#
# COMPACT_ATOMS: atom_id res chain seq x y z
N MET A 1 -20.22 11.78 26.02
CA MET A 1 -19.39 12.98 26.30
C MET A 1 -17.97 12.49 26.48
N VAL A 2 -17.03 13.17 25.86
CA VAL A 2 -15.57 12.86 25.99
C VAL A 2 -15.13 13.16 27.42
N SER A 3 -14.38 12.25 28.07
CA SER A 3 -13.91 12.44 29.44
C SER A 3 -12.95 13.61 29.59
N LYS A 4 -12.80 14.12 30.79
CA LYS A 4 -11.83 15.19 31.10
C LYS A 4 -10.41 14.77 30.73
N ARG A 5 -10.04 13.52 31.04
CA ARG A 5 -8.73 12.93 30.67
C ARG A 5 -8.50 13.00 29.14
N THR A 6 -9.48 12.58 28.35
CA THR A 6 -9.37 12.61 26.89
C THR A 6 -9.24 14.03 26.34
N GLN A 7 -9.98 15.01 26.93
CA GLN A 7 -9.85 16.41 26.56
C GLN A 7 -8.45 16.97 26.87
N GLU A 8 -7.88 16.64 28.01
CA GLU A 8 -6.51 17.03 28.41
C GLU A 8 -5.47 16.41 27.46
N LEU A 9 -5.64 15.12 27.06
CA LEU A 9 -4.78 14.48 26.08
C LEU A 9 -4.89 15.14 24.69
N MET A 10 -6.11 15.45 24.24
CA MET A 10 -6.31 16.17 22.97
C MET A 10 -5.61 17.53 22.96
N GLN A 11 -5.71 18.29 24.05
CA GLN A 11 -5.02 19.58 24.14
C GLN A 11 -3.50 19.43 24.12
N THR A 12 -2.97 18.45 24.86
CA THR A 12 -1.52 18.14 24.88
C THR A 12 -1.02 17.73 23.49
N ASP A 13 -1.83 16.97 22.76
CA ASP A 13 -1.54 16.56 21.39
C ASP A 13 -1.47 17.78 20.45
N ILE A 14 -2.46 18.65 20.49
CA ILE A 14 -2.48 19.93 19.73
C ILE A 14 -1.24 20.77 20.01
N ASP A 15 -0.81 20.81 21.27
CA ASP A 15 0.31 21.66 21.69
C ASP A 15 1.69 21.13 21.25
N HIS A 16 1.82 19.81 21.01
CA HIS A 16 3.14 19.19 20.86
C HIS A 16 3.32 18.30 19.61
N ILE A 17 2.24 17.88 18.95
CA ILE A 17 2.34 16.89 17.85
C ILE A 17 1.87 17.50 16.52
N ILE A 18 2.65 17.28 15.47
CA ILE A 18 2.27 17.60 14.09
C ILE A 18 1.79 16.30 13.42
N HIS A 19 0.50 16.23 13.14
CA HIS A 19 -0.09 15.08 12.47
C HIS A 19 0.15 15.12 10.95
N PRO A 20 0.65 14.01 10.35
CA PRO A 20 0.75 13.92 8.90
C PRO A 20 -0.65 13.94 8.26
N MET A 21 -0.77 14.60 7.11
CA MET A 21 -2.02 14.69 6.31
C MET A 21 -3.22 15.27 7.08
N ALA A 22 -2.97 16.13 8.05
CA ALA A 22 -4.00 16.80 8.85
C ALA A 22 -3.73 18.31 8.92
N VAL A 23 -4.74 19.06 9.32
CA VAL A 23 -4.58 20.50 9.59
C VAL A 23 -3.77 20.67 10.87
N VAL A 24 -2.64 21.34 10.78
CA VAL A 24 -1.75 21.56 11.94
C VAL A 24 -2.50 22.33 13.03
N GLY A 25 -2.37 21.87 14.27
CA GLY A 25 -3.06 22.43 15.42
C GLY A 25 -4.51 21.98 15.59
N GLN A 26 -4.92 20.91 14.90
CA GLN A 26 -6.23 20.28 15.06
C GLN A 26 -6.09 18.78 15.29
N VAL A 27 -6.88 18.26 16.22
CA VAL A 27 -7.09 16.81 16.43
C VAL A 27 -8.55 16.51 16.12
N THR A 28 -8.77 15.82 15.01
CA THR A 28 -10.12 15.44 14.53
C THR A 28 -10.40 13.95 14.67
N GLY A 29 -9.36 13.18 15.00
CA GLY A 29 -9.42 11.73 15.18
C GLY A 29 -9.77 11.32 16.62
N ILE A 30 -9.66 10.02 16.86
CA ILE A 30 -9.83 9.38 18.18
C ILE A 30 -8.48 9.04 18.78
N ILE A 31 -8.36 9.13 20.11
CA ILE A 31 -7.13 8.76 20.80
C ILE A 31 -7.25 7.30 21.25
N ILE A 32 -6.45 6.42 20.64
CA ILE A 32 -6.44 5.00 20.93
C ILE A 32 -5.48 4.68 22.07
N GLU A 33 -5.95 3.92 23.05
CA GLU A 33 -5.16 3.46 24.20
C GLU A 33 -4.80 1.98 24.12
N LYS A 34 -5.69 1.15 23.56
CA LYS A 34 -5.51 -0.32 23.48
C LYS A 34 -6.00 -0.83 22.14
N ALA A 35 -5.51 -2.04 21.76
CA ALA A 35 -6.00 -2.73 20.58
C ALA A 35 -5.86 -4.25 20.76
N HIS A 36 -6.73 -5.04 20.11
CA HIS A 36 -6.67 -6.51 20.08
C HIS A 36 -7.43 -7.06 18.85
N GLY A 37 -6.93 -8.11 18.24
CA GLY A 37 -7.58 -8.69 17.06
C GLY A 37 -7.85 -7.64 15.98
N ILE A 38 -9.12 -7.44 15.63
CA ILE A 38 -9.54 -6.39 14.67
C ILE A 38 -10.13 -5.14 15.37
N TYR A 39 -9.92 -4.97 16.67
CA TYR A 39 -10.57 -3.93 17.46
C TYR A 39 -9.57 -2.94 18.05
N LEU A 40 -9.96 -1.67 18.07
CA LEU A 40 -9.30 -0.55 18.72
C LEU A 40 -10.14 -0.08 19.90
N VAL A 41 -9.51 0.36 20.97
CA VAL A 41 -10.19 0.90 22.15
C VAL A 41 -9.63 2.29 22.45
N ASP A 42 -10.50 3.29 22.50
CA ASP A 42 -10.11 4.66 22.81
C ASP A 42 -9.90 4.91 24.31
N THR A 43 -9.48 6.12 24.66
CA THR A 43 -9.22 6.56 26.02
C THR A 43 -10.47 6.66 26.90
N ASP A 44 -11.66 6.60 26.32
CA ASP A 44 -12.94 6.55 27.03
C ASP A 44 -13.51 5.12 27.11
N GLY A 45 -12.76 4.12 26.62
CA GLY A 45 -13.13 2.71 26.66
C GLY A 45 -14.09 2.28 25.55
N LYS A 46 -14.37 3.14 24.56
CA LYS A 46 -15.19 2.78 23.41
C LYS A 46 -14.39 1.93 22.43
N GLU A 47 -15.02 0.85 21.97
CA GLU A 47 -14.43 -0.09 21.03
C GLU A 47 -14.84 0.21 19.60
N TYR A 48 -13.90 0.05 18.66
CA TYR A 48 -14.10 0.27 17.22
C TYR A 48 -13.58 -0.93 16.45
N MET A 49 -14.36 -1.42 15.50
CA MET A 49 -13.91 -2.40 14.52
C MET A 49 -13.01 -1.72 13.47
N ASP A 50 -11.77 -2.15 13.34
CA ASP A 50 -10.79 -1.57 12.40
C ASP A 50 -11.01 -2.12 10.97
N LEU A 51 -11.75 -1.38 10.16
CA LEU A 51 -11.95 -1.71 8.74
C LEU A 51 -10.92 -1.09 7.79
N SER A 52 -9.89 -0.44 8.35
CA SER A 52 -8.77 0.12 7.60
C SER A 52 -7.46 -0.65 7.79
N ALA A 53 -7.41 -1.63 8.70
CA ALA A 53 -6.15 -2.22 9.17
C ALA A 53 -5.11 -1.13 9.42
N GLN A 54 -5.52 -0.05 10.10
CA GLN A 54 -4.79 1.21 10.27
C GLN A 54 -4.52 1.90 8.90
N LEU A 55 -3.33 1.82 8.38
CA LEU A 55 -2.96 2.31 7.05
C LEU A 55 -2.78 1.13 6.06
N VAL A 56 -3.74 0.19 6.04
CA VAL A 56 -3.70 -1.04 5.21
C VAL A 56 -2.44 -1.86 5.51
N CYS A 57 -2.10 -1.98 6.78
CA CYS A 57 -0.80 -2.51 7.17
C CYS A 57 -0.87 -3.60 8.25
N HIS A 58 -1.92 -3.62 9.07
CA HIS A 58 -2.06 -4.53 10.20
C HIS A 58 -2.76 -5.83 9.79
N ASN A 59 -2.13 -6.60 8.88
CA ASN A 59 -2.75 -7.75 8.21
C ASN A 59 -3.16 -8.87 9.17
N LEU A 60 -2.35 -9.14 10.19
CA LEU A 60 -2.59 -10.21 11.18
C LEU A 60 -3.37 -9.73 12.43
N GLY A 61 -3.91 -8.49 12.38
CA GLY A 61 -4.60 -7.91 13.51
C GLY A 61 -3.68 -7.52 14.67
N HIS A 62 -4.27 -6.86 15.67
CA HIS A 62 -3.55 -6.28 16.78
C HIS A 62 -3.10 -7.33 17.79
N ARG A 63 -1.83 -7.24 18.23
CA ARG A 63 -1.24 -8.02 19.32
C ARG A 63 -1.30 -9.53 19.10
N HIS A 64 -1.06 -9.99 17.89
CA HIS A 64 -0.96 -11.41 17.61
C HIS A 64 0.09 -12.05 18.55
N PRO A 65 -0.25 -13.09 19.35
CA PRO A 65 0.61 -13.58 20.44
C PRO A 65 1.99 -14.02 19.95
N VAL A 66 2.07 -14.74 18.84
CA VAL A 66 3.34 -15.22 18.25
C VAL A 66 4.25 -14.05 17.86
N LEU A 67 3.71 -12.94 17.35
CA LEU A 67 4.51 -11.75 17.02
C LEU A 67 5.03 -11.06 18.28
N MET A 68 4.20 -11.01 19.34
CA MET A 68 4.61 -10.45 20.64
C MET A 68 5.70 -11.29 21.30
N ASP A 69 5.63 -12.61 21.18
CA ASP A 69 6.66 -13.52 21.71
C ASP A 69 7.96 -13.40 20.92
N ALA A 70 7.91 -13.28 19.57
CA ALA A 70 9.09 -13.05 18.74
C ALA A 70 9.86 -11.78 19.15
N ILE A 71 9.14 -10.71 19.56
CA ILE A 71 9.78 -9.49 20.09
C ILE A 71 10.50 -9.80 21.40
N ARG A 72 9.81 -10.40 22.39
CA ARG A 72 10.36 -10.67 23.73
C ARG A 72 11.59 -11.55 23.65
N GLU A 73 11.50 -12.65 22.90
CA GLU A 73 12.60 -13.61 22.76
C GLU A 73 13.83 -13.02 22.05
N THR A 74 13.60 -12.11 21.09
CA THR A 74 14.71 -11.52 20.33
C THR A 74 15.41 -10.42 21.11
N ILE A 75 14.66 -9.52 21.76
CA ILE A 75 15.25 -8.40 22.51
C ILE A 75 16.07 -8.87 23.71
N GLU A 76 15.75 -10.02 24.30
CA GLU A 76 16.56 -10.64 25.37
C GLU A 76 17.93 -11.13 24.87
N LYS A 77 18.10 -11.33 23.56
CA LYS A 77 19.35 -11.84 22.96
C LYS A 77 20.14 -10.76 22.25
N ILE A 78 19.44 -9.88 21.52
CA ILE A 78 20.04 -8.81 20.72
C ILE A 78 19.01 -7.71 20.45
N ASP A 79 19.37 -6.49 20.73
CA ASP A 79 18.57 -5.29 20.49
C ASP A 79 18.86 -4.66 19.13
N TYR A 80 20.15 -4.61 18.75
CA TYR A 80 20.58 -4.02 17.50
C TYR A 80 21.87 -4.65 16.95
N GLN A 81 21.92 -4.87 15.64
CA GLN A 81 23.11 -5.19 14.85
C GLN A 81 22.91 -4.70 13.43
N HIS A 82 23.82 -3.89 12.93
CA HIS A 82 23.81 -3.43 11.53
C HIS A 82 24.34 -4.51 10.57
N ILE A 83 23.92 -4.40 9.30
CA ILE A 83 24.41 -5.28 8.21
C ILE A 83 25.36 -4.56 7.23
N PHE A 84 25.86 -3.36 7.58
CA PHE A 84 26.85 -2.63 6.78
C PHE A 84 28.19 -3.34 6.75
N PHE A 85 28.95 -3.11 5.68
CA PHE A 85 30.32 -3.58 5.49
C PHE A 85 30.47 -5.12 5.50
N GLY A 86 29.38 -5.82 5.18
CA GLY A 86 29.39 -7.30 5.15
C GLY A 86 29.16 -7.96 6.52
N HIS A 87 28.83 -7.20 7.56
CA HIS A 87 28.31 -7.78 8.81
C HIS A 87 26.91 -8.35 8.60
N SER A 88 26.49 -9.27 9.48
CA SER A 88 25.17 -9.90 9.42
C SER A 88 24.75 -10.41 10.81
N HIS A 89 23.52 -10.93 10.90
CA HIS A 89 23.01 -11.61 12.07
C HIS A 89 22.03 -12.73 11.65
N VAL A 90 21.81 -13.69 12.53
CA VAL A 90 21.02 -14.90 12.24
C VAL A 90 19.60 -14.59 11.75
N TYR A 91 18.93 -13.61 12.34
CA TYR A 91 17.53 -13.27 12.03
C TYR A 91 17.35 -12.76 10.59
N VAL A 92 18.27 -11.94 10.05
CA VAL A 92 18.18 -11.48 8.65
C VAL A 92 18.47 -12.62 7.68
N ILE A 93 19.39 -13.53 8.03
CA ILE A 93 19.71 -14.70 7.20
C ILE A 93 18.50 -15.64 7.12
N GLU A 94 17.88 -15.96 8.25
CA GLU A 94 16.68 -16.80 8.34
C GLU A 94 15.50 -16.16 7.61
N LEU A 95 15.27 -14.86 7.78
CA LEU A 95 14.22 -14.13 7.07
C LEU A 95 14.44 -14.18 5.55
N GLY A 96 15.67 -13.93 5.06
CA GLY A 96 15.99 -14.01 3.64
C GLY A 96 15.72 -15.41 3.08
N GLN A 97 16.12 -16.46 3.81
CA GLN A 97 15.87 -17.84 3.42
C GLN A 97 14.35 -18.17 3.37
N LYS A 98 13.56 -17.63 4.29
CA LYS A 98 12.11 -17.82 4.29
C LYS A 98 11.45 -17.07 3.12
N LEU A 99 11.75 -15.78 2.96
CA LEU A 99 11.18 -14.96 1.88
C LEU A 99 11.42 -15.58 0.50
N ALA A 100 12.62 -16.11 0.25
CA ALA A 100 12.95 -16.78 -1.00
C ALA A 100 12.05 -17.98 -1.36
N ARG A 101 11.28 -18.51 -0.41
CA ARG A 101 10.30 -19.60 -0.66
C ARG A 101 8.93 -19.08 -1.07
N PHE A 102 8.64 -17.80 -0.82
CA PHE A 102 7.33 -17.19 -1.03
C PHE A 102 7.31 -16.16 -2.15
N THR A 103 8.45 -15.52 -2.41
CA THR A 103 8.56 -14.52 -3.48
C THR A 103 8.45 -15.15 -4.87
N PRO A 104 7.73 -14.53 -5.82
CA PRO A 104 7.52 -15.07 -7.16
C PRO A 104 8.83 -15.25 -7.94
N GLY A 105 8.90 -16.38 -8.66
CA GLY A 105 9.96 -16.67 -9.62
C GLY A 105 11.37 -16.66 -9.00
N ASP A 106 12.24 -15.78 -9.49
CA ASP A 106 13.65 -15.67 -9.07
C ASP A 106 13.93 -14.41 -8.21
N LEU A 107 12.91 -13.82 -7.60
CA LEU A 107 13.04 -12.71 -6.64
C LEU A 107 13.56 -13.23 -5.28
N ASN A 108 14.80 -13.69 -5.22
CA ASN A 108 15.36 -14.42 -4.08
C ASN A 108 16.57 -13.76 -3.41
N HIS A 109 16.87 -12.51 -3.77
CA HIS A 109 17.85 -11.67 -3.09
C HIS A 109 17.13 -10.51 -2.42
N PHE A 110 17.52 -10.13 -1.19
CA PHE A 110 16.76 -9.17 -0.39
C PHE A 110 17.63 -8.04 0.14
N TYR A 111 17.07 -6.83 0.06
CA TYR A 111 17.59 -5.65 0.72
C TYR A 111 16.51 -5.12 1.65
N PHE A 112 16.83 -4.87 2.92
CA PHE A 112 15.86 -4.46 3.93
C PHE A 112 15.96 -2.96 4.26
N THR A 113 14.84 -2.39 4.69
CA THR A 113 14.63 -0.97 4.98
C THR A 113 13.75 -0.81 6.22
N SER A 114 13.47 0.44 6.62
CA SER A 114 12.58 0.71 7.76
C SER A 114 11.12 0.99 7.35
N GLY A 115 10.79 0.90 6.06
CA GLY A 115 9.42 1.12 5.58
C GLY A 115 9.29 1.26 4.07
N GLY A 116 8.04 1.42 3.59
CA GLY A 116 7.71 1.40 2.16
C GLY A 116 8.37 2.50 1.33
N SER A 117 8.42 3.74 1.83
CA SER A 117 9.06 4.86 1.12
C SER A 117 10.55 4.61 0.88
N GLU A 118 11.25 4.03 1.86
CA GLU A 118 12.64 3.63 1.73
C GLU A 118 12.81 2.42 0.81
N SER A 119 11.85 1.50 0.79
CA SER A 119 11.86 0.34 -0.11
C SER A 119 11.75 0.78 -1.57
N THR A 120 10.80 1.64 -1.89
CA THR A 120 10.61 2.15 -3.26
C THR A 120 11.76 3.06 -3.70
N ASP A 121 12.28 3.92 -2.82
CA ASP A 121 13.49 4.71 -3.06
C ASP A 121 14.69 3.81 -3.39
N SER A 122 14.89 2.75 -2.60
CA SER A 122 15.97 1.78 -2.80
C SER A 122 15.84 1.02 -4.11
N ALA A 123 14.62 0.58 -4.47
CA ALA A 123 14.37 -0.13 -5.73
C ALA A 123 14.70 0.74 -6.95
N MET A 124 14.30 2.01 -6.94
CA MET A 124 14.61 2.96 -8.00
C MET A 124 16.12 3.25 -8.09
N LYS A 125 16.80 3.38 -6.95
CA LYS A 125 18.28 3.49 -6.91
C LYS A 125 18.95 2.23 -7.44
N MET A 126 18.45 1.04 -7.08
CA MET A 126 18.97 -0.23 -7.62
C MET A 126 18.83 -0.30 -9.13
N ALA A 127 17.68 0.13 -9.67
CA ALA A 127 17.49 0.18 -11.11
C ALA A 127 18.50 1.11 -11.80
N ARG A 128 18.74 2.29 -11.27
CA ARG A 128 19.75 3.23 -11.81
C ARG A 128 21.18 2.67 -11.71
N ILE A 129 21.55 2.07 -10.58
CA ILE A 129 22.86 1.46 -10.36
C ILE A 129 23.07 0.26 -11.30
N TYR A 130 22.05 -0.57 -11.51
CA TYR A 130 22.08 -1.69 -12.44
C TYR A 130 22.51 -1.22 -13.85
N TRP A 131 21.89 -0.17 -14.38
CA TRP A 131 22.21 0.37 -15.69
C TRP A 131 23.58 1.05 -15.74
N ALA A 132 23.93 1.81 -14.69
CA ALA A 132 25.23 2.46 -14.61
C ALA A 132 26.37 1.43 -14.58
N ASN A 133 26.22 0.32 -13.84
CA ASN A 133 27.19 -0.76 -13.80
C ASN A 133 27.39 -1.48 -15.15
N ARG A 134 26.41 -1.39 -16.04
CA ARG A 134 26.45 -1.91 -17.43
C ARG A 134 26.94 -0.89 -18.46
N GLY A 135 27.42 0.26 -18.00
CA GLY A 135 27.90 1.34 -18.88
C GLY A 135 26.78 2.20 -19.48
N MET A 136 25.55 2.06 -19.01
CA MET A 136 24.35 2.76 -19.53
C MET A 136 23.83 3.79 -18.52
N ALA A 137 24.69 4.65 -17.97
CA ALA A 137 24.30 5.65 -16.96
C ALA A 137 23.26 6.68 -17.44
N GLY A 138 23.11 6.84 -18.75
CA GLY A 138 22.05 7.67 -19.37
C GLY A 138 20.65 7.07 -19.19
N LYS A 139 20.53 5.80 -18.83
CA LYS A 139 19.28 5.08 -18.56
C LYS A 139 18.89 5.25 -17.08
N TYR A 140 18.28 6.41 -16.74
CA TYR A 140 18.01 6.82 -15.35
C TYR A 140 16.58 7.26 -15.08
N LYS A 141 15.76 7.50 -16.12
CA LYS A 141 14.37 7.93 -15.95
C LYS A 141 13.52 6.82 -15.33
N ILE A 142 12.57 7.23 -14.50
CA ILE A 142 11.57 6.36 -13.87
C ILE A 142 10.20 6.79 -14.37
N ILE A 143 9.42 5.85 -14.88
CA ILE A 143 8.01 6.07 -15.22
C ILE A 143 7.15 5.48 -14.12
N SER A 144 6.09 6.19 -13.72
CA SER A 144 5.05 5.75 -12.78
C SER A 144 3.66 6.18 -13.27
N LEU A 145 2.61 5.82 -12.53
CA LEU A 145 1.24 6.20 -12.88
C LEU A 145 0.81 7.48 -12.15
N TYR A 146 0.00 8.31 -12.79
CA TYR A 146 -0.85 9.25 -12.06
C TYR A 146 -1.74 8.48 -11.07
N ASN A 147 -2.13 9.11 -9.97
CA ASN A 147 -2.89 8.52 -8.86
C ASN A 147 -2.20 7.36 -8.12
N SER A 148 -0.96 6.99 -8.46
CA SER A 148 -0.19 6.00 -7.70
C SER A 148 0.40 6.60 -6.42
N TYR A 149 0.72 5.74 -5.45
CA TYR A 149 1.41 6.14 -4.23
C TYR A 149 2.59 5.22 -3.94
N HIS A 150 3.79 5.78 -4.00
CA HIS A 150 5.04 5.04 -3.77
C HIS A 150 5.83 5.54 -2.56
N GLY A 151 5.26 6.48 -1.79
CA GLY A 151 5.89 7.05 -0.61
C GLY A 151 6.09 8.56 -0.70
N THR A 152 6.66 9.15 0.36
CA THR A 152 6.85 10.60 0.53
C THR A 152 8.28 10.98 0.93
N ALA A 153 9.26 10.08 0.74
CA ALA A 153 10.66 10.33 1.08
C ALA A 153 11.55 10.17 -0.16
N GLY A 154 12.53 11.06 -0.34
CA GLY A 154 13.52 10.94 -1.42
C GLY A 154 12.88 10.78 -2.80
N LEU A 155 13.35 9.81 -3.58
CA LEU A 155 12.84 9.55 -4.93
C LEU A 155 11.39 9.05 -4.94
N SER A 156 10.92 8.42 -3.87
CA SER A 156 9.55 7.88 -3.80
C SER A 156 8.49 8.98 -3.88
N THR A 157 8.76 10.18 -3.34
CA THR A 157 7.89 11.36 -3.51
C THR A 157 7.68 11.71 -4.98
N HIS A 158 8.74 11.62 -5.78
CA HIS A 158 8.70 12.00 -7.19
C HIS A 158 8.04 10.93 -8.09
N ALA A 159 8.02 9.67 -7.63
CA ALA A 159 7.28 8.60 -8.29
C ALA A 159 5.79 8.56 -7.89
N THR A 160 5.41 9.18 -6.77
CA THR A 160 4.02 9.27 -6.31
C THR A 160 3.23 10.20 -7.22
N GLY A 161 2.15 9.68 -7.83
CA GLY A 161 1.31 10.40 -8.78
C GLY A 161 0.03 10.99 -8.20
N ILE A 162 -0.28 10.73 -6.94
CA ILE A 162 -1.47 11.26 -6.25
C ILE A 162 -1.36 12.78 -6.09
N GLY A 163 -2.43 13.46 -6.48
CA GLY A 163 -2.61 14.86 -6.14
C GLY A 163 -1.87 15.82 -7.07
N HIS A 164 -2.38 16.03 -8.25
CA HIS A 164 -2.00 17.15 -9.13
C HIS A 164 -2.09 18.53 -8.48
N GLY A 165 -2.42 18.63 -7.27
CA GLY A 165 -2.42 19.80 -6.41
C GLY A 165 -2.00 19.47 -4.99
N GLY A 166 -1.68 18.18 -4.72
CA GLY A 166 -1.50 17.64 -3.38
C GLY A 166 -0.04 17.48 -2.94
N ILE A 167 0.40 16.24 -2.71
CA ILE A 167 1.69 15.92 -2.07
C ILE A 167 2.90 16.51 -2.81
N GLN A 168 2.85 16.62 -4.13
CA GLN A 168 4.00 17.11 -4.92
C GLN A 168 4.15 18.63 -4.89
N ASN A 169 3.06 19.40 -4.87
CA ASN A 169 3.10 20.86 -4.97
C ASN A 169 3.83 21.56 -3.80
N PRO A 170 3.64 21.17 -2.53
CA PRO A 170 4.33 21.84 -1.42
C PRO A 170 5.82 21.53 -1.35
N PHE A 171 6.28 20.44 -1.99
CA PHE A 171 7.66 19.95 -1.84
C PHE A 171 8.60 20.40 -2.95
N GLY A 172 8.20 21.40 -3.71
CA GLY A 172 9.05 22.13 -4.66
C GLY A 172 9.27 21.39 -5.94
N PRO A 173 10.15 21.85 -6.85
CA PRO A 173 10.17 21.27 -8.19
C PRO A 173 10.51 19.79 -8.15
N MET A 174 9.88 19.02 -9.07
CA MET A 174 10.18 17.61 -9.27
C MET A 174 11.64 17.42 -9.65
N VAL A 175 12.29 16.42 -9.08
CA VAL A 175 13.62 16.00 -9.52
C VAL A 175 13.53 15.51 -10.97
N PRO A 176 14.42 15.97 -11.90
CA PRO A 176 14.41 15.50 -13.29
C PRO A 176 14.51 13.98 -13.42
N GLY A 177 13.80 13.44 -14.41
CA GLY A 177 13.82 12.02 -14.73
C GLY A 177 12.67 11.20 -14.14
N PHE A 178 11.62 11.86 -13.65
CA PHE A 178 10.35 11.21 -13.28
C PHE A 178 9.27 11.61 -14.29
N ILE A 179 8.53 10.61 -14.77
CA ILE A 179 7.48 10.75 -15.77
C ILE A 179 6.24 10.03 -15.26
N HIS A 180 5.07 10.68 -15.33
CA HIS A 180 3.80 10.05 -14.98
C HIS A 180 2.98 9.80 -16.24
N VAL A 181 2.35 8.61 -16.29
CA VAL A 181 1.42 8.22 -17.35
C VAL A 181 0.03 7.97 -16.78
N PRO A 182 -1.04 8.02 -17.60
CA PRO A 182 -2.40 7.76 -17.15
C PRO A 182 -2.54 6.42 -16.42
N PRO A 183 -3.34 6.35 -15.33
CA PRO A 183 -3.59 5.11 -14.61
C PRO A 183 -4.58 4.22 -15.34
N PHE A 184 -4.65 2.94 -14.94
CA PHE A 184 -5.62 1.98 -15.46
C PHE A 184 -7.05 2.15 -14.92
N TYR A 185 -7.34 3.27 -14.25
CA TYR A 185 -8.63 3.53 -13.61
C TYR A 185 -9.73 3.84 -14.62
N SER A 186 -10.51 2.82 -15.01
CA SER A 186 -11.52 2.94 -16.06
C SER A 186 -12.69 3.85 -15.69
N TYR A 187 -13.15 3.83 -14.42
CA TYR A 187 -14.30 4.65 -13.98
C TYR A 187 -14.03 6.16 -14.10
N ARG A 188 -12.77 6.60 -13.81
CA ARG A 188 -12.31 7.99 -13.96
C ARG A 188 -11.16 8.06 -14.95
N SER A 189 -11.39 7.50 -16.14
CA SER A 189 -10.34 7.45 -17.16
C SER A 189 -9.94 8.83 -17.65
N MET A 190 -8.63 9.04 -17.76
CA MET A 190 -8.07 10.25 -18.40
C MET A 190 -8.27 10.24 -19.93
N PHE A 191 -8.69 9.11 -20.51
CA PHE A 191 -9.00 8.98 -21.95
C PHE A 191 -10.49 9.20 -22.25
N GLY A 192 -11.30 9.56 -21.24
CA GLY A 192 -12.74 9.69 -21.36
C GLY A 192 -13.46 8.34 -21.32
N ASP A 193 -14.76 8.35 -21.64
CA ASP A 193 -15.63 7.16 -21.67
C ASP A 193 -15.44 6.39 -22.98
N VAL A 194 -14.29 5.73 -23.13
CA VAL A 194 -13.97 4.90 -24.31
C VAL A 194 -13.91 3.42 -23.91
N PRO A 195 -14.25 2.50 -24.84
CA PRO A 195 -14.02 1.08 -24.60
C PRO A 195 -12.56 0.80 -24.22
N ASP A 196 -12.34 -0.14 -23.30
CA ASP A 196 -11.00 -0.54 -22.83
C ASP A 196 -10.14 0.60 -22.25
N ALA A 197 -10.77 1.65 -21.68
CA ALA A 197 -10.07 2.81 -21.14
C ALA A 197 -8.89 2.45 -20.23
N GLY A 198 -9.05 1.43 -19.37
CA GLY A 198 -7.97 0.95 -18.51
C GLY A 198 -6.79 0.33 -19.31
N MET A 199 -7.06 -0.35 -20.42
CA MET A 199 -6.01 -0.92 -21.29
C MET A 199 -5.28 0.16 -22.10
N MET A 200 -5.93 1.31 -22.37
CA MET A 200 -5.30 2.46 -23.01
C MET A 200 -4.10 2.98 -22.22
N SER A 201 -4.13 2.84 -20.88
CA SER A 201 -3.01 3.19 -20.00
C SER A 201 -1.73 2.43 -20.38
N ALA A 202 -1.81 1.10 -20.58
CA ALA A 202 -0.65 0.31 -20.98
C ALA A 202 -0.16 0.66 -22.40
N ARG A 203 -1.07 0.91 -23.34
CA ARG A 203 -0.71 1.35 -24.70
C ARG A 203 -0.03 2.73 -24.69
N PHE A 204 -0.55 3.64 -23.88
CA PHE A 204 0.02 4.98 -23.74
C PHE A 204 1.42 4.94 -23.09
N LEU A 205 1.66 4.02 -22.13
CA LEU A 205 2.98 3.78 -21.59
C LEU A 205 4.00 3.45 -22.70
N GLU A 206 3.63 2.60 -23.65
CA GLU A 206 4.52 2.27 -24.78
C GLU A 206 4.84 3.48 -25.64
N GLU A 207 3.85 4.34 -25.93
CA GLU A 207 4.07 5.57 -26.71
C GLU A 207 4.98 6.56 -25.97
N VAL A 208 4.84 6.70 -24.66
CA VAL A 208 5.73 7.53 -23.84
C VAL A 208 7.16 6.98 -23.85
N ILE A 209 7.33 5.66 -23.73
CA ILE A 209 8.65 5.03 -23.82
C ILE A 209 9.34 5.35 -25.16
N LYS A 210 8.60 5.26 -26.27
CA LYS A 210 9.14 5.59 -27.60
C LYS A 210 9.51 7.07 -27.71
N ALA A 211 8.67 7.96 -27.20
CA ALA A 211 8.88 9.42 -27.26
C ALA A 211 10.06 9.88 -26.39
N GLU A 212 10.24 9.30 -25.22
CA GLU A 212 11.31 9.63 -24.27
C GLU A 212 12.68 9.00 -24.62
N GLY A 213 12.69 8.02 -25.53
CA GLY A 213 13.84 7.19 -25.88
C GLY A 213 14.06 6.06 -24.88
N PRO A 214 13.83 4.77 -25.27
CA PRO A 214 13.98 3.61 -24.39
C PRO A 214 15.33 3.53 -23.69
N GLU A 215 16.38 4.03 -24.34
CA GLU A 215 17.74 4.08 -23.81
C GLU A 215 17.93 5.06 -22.64
N SER A 216 16.93 5.92 -22.37
CA SER A 216 16.95 6.86 -21.23
C SER A 216 16.16 6.37 -20.03
N ILE A 217 15.34 5.30 -20.15
CA ILE A 217 14.41 4.85 -19.13
C ILE A 217 14.99 3.65 -18.35
N ALA A 218 15.19 3.82 -17.05
CA ALA A 218 15.70 2.78 -16.17
C ALA A 218 14.64 1.77 -15.76
N ALA A 219 13.46 2.27 -15.35
CA ALA A 219 12.40 1.41 -14.83
C ALA A 219 11.01 2.04 -15.01
N PHE A 220 10.00 1.16 -15.01
CA PHE A 220 8.60 1.49 -14.73
C PHE A 220 8.22 0.93 -13.35
N ILE A 221 7.51 1.72 -12.53
CA ILE A 221 7.02 1.30 -11.21
C ILE A 221 5.51 1.44 -11.15
N ALA A 222 4.82 0.42 -10.62
CA ALA A 222 3.38 0.45 -10.35
C ALA A 222 2.97 -0.50 -9.24
N GLU A 223 1.82 -0.20 -8.60
CA GLU A 223 1.13 -1.04 -7.63
C GLU A 223 0.29 -2.10 -8.37
N PRO A 224 0.29 -3.39 -7.96
CA PRO A 224 -0.57 -4.43 -8.56
C PRO A 224 -2.06 -4.08 -8.56
N VAL A 225 -2.53 -3.57 -7.44
CA VAL A 225 -3.82 -2.89 -7.26
C VAL A 225 -3.50 -1.52 -6.69
N MET A 226 -3.97 -0.48 -7.34
CA MET A 226 -3.71 0.89 -6.89
C MET A 226 -4.28 1.08 -5.50
N GLY A 227 -3.43 1.41 -4.52
CA GLY A 227 -3.81 1.50 -3.12
C GLY A 227 -4.45 2.83 -2.77
N ALA A 228 -3.64 3.79 -2.35
CA ALA A 228 -4.09 5.12 -1.94
C ALA A 228 -4.85 5.87 -3.04
N GLY A 229 -4.62 5.53 -4.29
CA GLY A 229 -5.37 6.04 -5.45
C GLY A 229 -6.80 5.52 -5.56
N GLY A 230 -7.30 4.72 -4.61
CA GLY A 230 -8.71 4.35 -4.52
C GLY A 230 -9.04 2.85 -4.45
N SER A 231 -8.10 1.98 -4.16
CA SER A 231 -8.28 0.52 -4.22
C SER A 231 -8.83 0.07 -5.59
N VAL A 232 -8.10 0.42 -6.65
CA VAL A 232 -8.50 0.18 -8.04
C VAL A 232 -7.73 -1.00 -8.59
N ASP A 233 -8.43 -2.00 -9.10
CA ASP A 233 -7.85 -3.15 -9.79
C ASP A 233 -7.71 -2.88 -11.30
N PRO A 234 -6.62 -3.34 -11.95
CA PRO A 234 -6.42 -3.18 -13.38
C PRO A 234 -7.27 -4.16 -14.18
N PRO A 235 -7.58 -3.86 -15.46
CA PRO A 235 -8.14 -4.85 -16.37
C PRO A 235 -7.25 -6.10 -16.49
N PRO A 236 -7.83 -7.30 -16.69
CA PRO A 236 -7.07 -8.57 -16.64
C PRO A 236 -5.82 -8.62 -17.53
N GLY A 237 -5.83 -7.96 -18.69
CA GLY A 237 -4.72 -7.94 -19.64
C GLY A 237 -3.64 -6.88 -19.38
N TRP A 238 -3.85 -5.98 -18.44
CA TRP A 238 -2.98 -4.82 -18.24
C TRP A 238 -1.56 -5.21 -17.80
N TRP A 239 -1.43 -6.00 -16.75
CA TRP A 239 -0.13 -6.44 -16.24
C TRP A 239 0.68 -7.28 -17.23
N PRO A 240 0.09 -8.29 -17.91
CA PRO A 240 0.79 -9.01 -18.98
C PRO A 240 1.34 -8.08 -20.08
N MET A 241 0.54 -7.11 -20.55
CA MET A 241 0.97 -6.13 -21.54
C MET A 241 2.10 -5.23 -21.05
N VAL A 242 2.02 -4.72 -19.81
CA VAL A 242 3.09 -3.91 -19.20
C VAL A 242 4.39 -4.71 -19.07
N ARG A 243 4.31 -5.98 -18.64
CA ARG A 243 5.50 -6.84 -18.56
C ARG A 243 6.14 -7.04 -19.95
N GLU A 244 5.31 -7.28 -20.97
CA GLU A 244 5.78 -7.41 -22.35
C GLU A 244 6.46 -6.12 -22.85
N ILE A 245 5.84 -4.97 -22.64
CA ILE A 245 6.40 -3.67 -23.02
C ILE A 245 7.75 -3.46 -22.32
N CYS A 246 7.83 -3.64 -21.02
CA CYS A 246 9.09 -3.49 -20.28
C CYS A 246 10.19 -4.43 -20.81
N SER A 247 9.83 -5.67 -21.13
CA SER A 247 10.77 -6.66 -21.70
C SER A 247 11.25 -6.26 -23.10
N LYS A 248 10.33 -5.80 -23.95
CA LYS A 248 10.61 -5.37 -25.33
C LYS A 248 11.63 -4.23 -25.41
N TYR A 249 11.55 -3.28 -24.48
CA TYR A 249 12.42 -2.10 -24.44
C TYR A 249 13.57 -2.19 -23.45
N ASP A 250 13.79 -3.36 -22.85
CA ASP A 250 14.79 -3.61 -21.82
C ASP A 250 14.72 -2.59 -20.68
N ILE A 251 13.51 -2.37 -20.14
CA ILE A 251 13.21 -1.50 -19.01
C ILE A 251 12.92 -2.40 -17.82
N LEU A 252 13.48 -2.09 -16.64
CA LEU A 252 13.21 -2.84 -15.42
C LEU A 252 11.77 -2.59 -14.95
N LEU A 253 11.07 -3.63 -14.53
CA LEU A 253 9.76 -3.55 -13.90
C LEU A 253 9.90 -3.62 -12.39
N ILE A 254 9.48 -2.56 -11.69
CA ILE A 254 9.36 -2.52 -10.23
C ILE A 254 7.90 -2.73 -9.88
N VAL A 255 7.58 -3.83 -9.21
CA VAL A 255 6.23 -4.10 -8.71
C VAL A 255 6.15 -3.67 -7.24
N ASP A 256 5.30 -2.69 -6.96
CA ASP A 256 5.14 -2.16 -5.61
C ASP A 256 4.07 -2.93 -4.84
N GLU A 257 4.51 -3.92 -4.07
CA GLU A 257 3.68 -4.78 -3.21
C GLU A 257 3.59 -4.27 -1.75
N VAL A 258 3.93 -3.02 -1.50
CA VAL A 258 3.90 -2.44 -0.14
C VAL A 258 2.50 -2.52 0.48
N MET A 259 1.43 -2.31 -0.30
CA MET A 259 0.06 -2.46 0.18
C MET A 259 -0.55 -3.83 -0.13
N THR A 260 -0.23 -4.40 -1.27
CA THR A 260 -0.90 -5.57 -1.85
C THR A 260 -0.31 -6.90 -1.42
N GLY A 261 0.92 -6.90 -0.95
CA GLY A 261 1.62 -8.09 -0.50
C GLY A 261 1.09 -8.69 0.82
N PHE A 262 1.62 -9.84 1.15
CA PHE A 262 1.35 -10.56 2.40
C PHE A 262 -0.14 -10.85 2.59
N CYS A 263 -0.71 -11.55 1.64
CA CYS A 263 -2.08 -12.08 1.59
C CYS A 263 -3.20 -11.06 1.38
N ARG A 264 -2.93 -9.73 1.33
CA ARG A 264 -3.94 -8.68 1.25
C ARG A 264 -4.97 -8.88 0.12
N THR A 265 -4.55 -9.45 -1.01
CA THR A 265 -5.41 -9.67 -2.19
C THR A 265 -5.89 -11.12 -2.35
N GLY A 266 -5.59 -12.01 -1.38
CA GLY A 266 -5.91 -13.43 -1.45
C GLY A 266 -4.82 -14.31 -2.08
N LYS A 267 -3.66 -13.73 -2.37
CA LYS A 267 -2.40 -14.41 -2.73
C LYS A 267 -1.29 -13.86 -1.84
N MET A 268 -0.17 -14.58 -1.69
CA MET A 268 0.96 -14.06 -0.91
C MET A 268 1.42 -12.72 -1.47
N PHE A 269 1.55 -12.60 -2.79
CA PHE A 269 1.83 -11.37 -3.51
C PHE A 269 0.83 -11.19 -4.65
N ALA A 270 0.35 -9.96 -4.85
CA ALA A 270 -0.72 -9.70 -5.80
C ALA A 270 -0.32 -9.94 -7.26
N GLN A 271 0.94 -9.76 -7.64
CA GLN A 271 1.42 -10.03 -9.00
C GLN A 271 1.18 -11.48 -9.44
N GLU A 272 0.98 -12.42 -8.51
CA GLU A 272 0.61 -13.81 -8.80
C GLU A 272 -0.76 -13.95 -9.49
N HIS A 273 -1.68 -12.99 -9.32
CA HIS A 273 -2.98 -13.01 -9.98
C HIS A 273 -2.88 -12.93 -11.51
N TRP A 274 -1.82 -12.32 -12.01
CA TRP A 274 -1.59 -12.13 -13.45
C TRP A 274 -0.44 -12.97 -13.99
N GLY A 275 0.18 -13.81 -13.15
CA GLY A 275 1.32 -14.64 -13.54
C GLY A 275 2.52 -13.84 -14.03
N ILE A 276 2.68 -12.61 -13.54
CA ILE A 276 3.83 -11.78 -13.89
C ILE A 276 4.86 -11.77 -12.77
N GLN A 277 6.09 -11.39 -13.11
CA GLN A 277 7.17 -11.16 -12.16
C GLN A 277 7.86 -9.83 -12.46
N GLY A 278 8.03 -8.99 -11.41
CA GLY A 278 8.88 -7.82 -11.47
C GLY A 278 10.37 -8.18 -11.55
N ASP A 279 11.19 -7.27 -12.06
CA ASP A 279 12.65 -7.35 -11.90
C ASP A 279 13.06 -6.97 -10.47
N LEU A 280 12.25 -6.12 -9.82
CA LEU A 280 12.32 -5.70 -8.42
C LEU A 280 10.90 -5.71 -7.83
N MET A 281 10.77 -6.06 -6.56
CA MET A 281 9.50 -6.01 -5.83
C MET A 281 9.70 -5.32 -4.49
N THR A 282 8.93 -4.27 -4.21
CA THR A 282 9.01 -3.56 -2.92
C THR A 282 8.01 -4.12 -1.91
N MET A 283 8.39 -4.16 -0.65
CA MET A 283 7.65 -4.75 0.46
C MET A 283 7.71 -3.85 1.69
N ALA A 284 6.62 -3.79 2.46
CA ALA A 284 6.55 -3.22 3.81
C ALA A 284 5.23 -3.68 4.46
N LYS A 285 4.71 -2.92 5.42
CA LYS A 285 3.37 -3.09 6.00
C LYS A 285 3.09 -4.54 6.46
N GLY A 286 2.44 -5.33 5.60
CA GLY A 286 2.12 -6.72 5.90
C GLY A 286 3.34 -7.61 6.17
N ILE A 287 4.55 -7.24 5.80
CA ILE A 287 5.76 -8.06 5.99
C ILE A 287 5.94 -8.51 7.45
N ASP A 288 5.62 -7.64 8.39
CA ASP A 288 5.65 -7.91 9.83
C ASP A 288 4.33 -7.53 10.53
N SER A 289 3.25 -7.34 9.71
CA SER A 289 1.96 -6.81 10.15
C SER A 289 2.07 -5.43 10.83
N SER A 290 3.07 -4.65 10.43
CA SER A 290 3.38 -3.30 10.96
C SER A 290 3.52 -3.24 12.48
N VAL A 291 3.98 -4.31 13.10
CA VAL A 291 4.31 -4.34 14.53
C VAL A 291 5.55 -3.49 14.80
N LEU A 292 6.46 -3.45 13.82
CA LEU A 292 7.67 -2.64 13.84
C LEU A 292 7.85 -1.91 12.50
N PRO A 293 8.57 -0.77 12.46
CA PRO A 293 8.97 -0.16 11.20
C PRO A 293 9.89 -1.10 10.41
N PHE A 294 9.39 -1.64 9.29
CA PHE A 294 10.13 -2.59 8.46
C PHE A 294 9.68 -2.57 7.00
N GLY A 295 10.59 -2.91 6.11
CA GLY A 295 10.34 -3.03 4.69
C GLY A 295 11.51 -3.68 3.97
N GLY A 296 11.41 -3.79 2.65
CA GLY A 296 12.50 -4.35 1.85
C GLY A 296 12.22 -4.36 0.36
N VAL A 297 13.22 -4.76 -0.38
CA VAL A 297 13.19 -4.99 -1.83
C VAL A 297 13.61 -6.42 -2.10
N ALA A 298 12.76 -7.18 -2.80
CA ALA A 298 13.15 -8.44 -3.40
C ALA A 298 13.69 -8.18 -4.81
N VAL A 299 14.80 -8.79 -5.13
CA VAL A 299 15.62 -8.53 -6.31
C VAL A 299 15.76 -9.80 -7.13
N SER A 300 15.50 -9.72 -8.43
CA SER A 300 15.67 -10.84 -9.37
C SER A 300 17.14 -11.18 -9.60
N ASN A 301 17.40 -12.41 -10.03
CA ASN A 301 18.74 -12.83 -10.42
C ASN A 301 19.36 -11.90 -11.48
N LYS A 302 18.56 -11.43 -12.45
CA LYS A 302 18.99 -10.48 -13.49
C LYS A 302 19.58 -9.21 -12.86
N VAL A 303 18.87 -8.60 -11.93
CA VAL A 303 19.31 -7.34 -11.29
C VAL A 303 20.48 -7.62 -10.33
N TYR A 304 20.40 -8.69 -9.54
CA TYR A 304 21.48 -9.08 -8.62
C TYR A 304 22.81 -9.27 -9.33
N GLU A 305 22.85 -10.01 -10.44
CA GLU A 305 24.09 -10.19 -11.21
C GLU A 305 24.64 -8.87 -11.78
N GLY A 306 23.77 -7.89 -12.07
CA GLY A 306 24.19 -6.53 -12.45
C GLY A 306 24.78 -5.70 -11.31
N LEU A 307 24.48 -6.05 -10.05
CA LEU A 307 25.04 -5.40 -8.85
C LEU A 307 26.25 -6.12 -8.29
N LYS A 308 26.36 -7.42 -8.53
CA LYS A 308 27.38 -8.33 -7.97
C LYS A 308 28.81 -7.87 -8.26
N GLY A 309 29.67 -7.98 -7.25
CA GLY A 309 31.07 -7.58 -7.36
C GLY A 309 31.31 -6.06 -7.34
N LYS A 310 30.28 -5.26 -7.13
CA LYS A 310 30.39 -3.80 -6.96
C LYS A 310 29.98 -3.40 -5.54
N VAL A 311 30.52 -2.26 -5.07
CA VAL A 311 30.08 -1.70 -3.79
C VAL A 311 28.71 -1.06 -3.95
N PHE A 312 27.71 -1.54 -3.23
CA PHE A 312 26.38 -0.95 -3.16
C PHE A 312 26.40 0.20 -2.15
N LYS A 313 26.61 1.43 -2.64
CA LYS A 313 26.77 2.65 -1.81
C LYS A 313 25.43 3.21 -1.36
N HIS A 314 24.63 2.40 -0.67
CA HIS A 314 23.32 2.79 -0.16
C HIS A 314 22.99 1.99 1.10
N GLY A 315 22.30 2.61 2.07
CA GLY A 315 21.87 1.97 3.30
C GLY A 315 21.23 2.94 4.28
N PHE A 316 20.47 2.39 5.21
CA PHE A 316 19.84 3.10 6.32
C PHE A 316 20.33 2.48 7.63
N THR A 317 20.47 3.27 8.68
CA THR A 317 20.96 2.80 9.99
C THR A 317 20.15 1.61 10.53
N TYR A 318 18.84 1.64 10.36
CA TYR A 318 17.93 0.61 10.89
C TYR A 318 17.55 -0.48 9.89
N CYS A 319 18.21 -0.55 8.74
CA CYS A 319 17.95 -1.62 7.78
C CYS A 319 18.28 -2.99 8.41
N ALA A 320 17.35 -3.96 8.22
CA ALA A 320 17.45 -5.31 8.78
C ALA A 320 17.61 -5.34 10.32
N GLN A 321 16.90 -4.49 11.04
CA GLN A 321 16.89 -4.50 12.51
C GLN A 321 16.51 -5.90 13.03
N PRO A 322 17.27 -6.53 13.97
CA PRO A 322 17.10 -7.93 14.35
C PRO A 322 15.68 -8.31 14.81
N ILE A 323 15.07 -7.49 15.66
CA ILE A 323 13.71 -7.77 16.20
C ILE A 323 12.70 -7.71 15.04
N ALA A 324 12.80 -6.73 14.14
CA ALA A 324 11.90 -6.62 12.98
C ALA A 324 12.06 -7.83 12.03
N CYS A 325 13.29 -8.29 11.80
CA CYS A 325 13.54 -9.52 11.03
C CYS A 325 12.92 -10.76 11.67
N ALA A 326 13.01 -10.90 13.00
CA ALA A 326 12.41 -12.00 13.73
C ALA A 326 10.87 -11.97 13.66
N VAL A 327 10.27 -10.80 13.85
CA VAL A 327 8.82 -10.60 13.73
C VAL A 327 8.34 -10.88 12.30
N ALA A 328 9.02 -10.38 11.28
CA ALA A 328 8.70 -10.66 9.89
C ALA A 328 8.80 -12.17 9.55
N SER A 329 9.82 -12.83 10.08
CA SER A 329 9.97 -14.28 9.96
C SER A 329 8.82 -15.06 10.61
N ALA A 330 8.36 -14.63 11.79
CA ALA A 330 7.21 -15.21 12.48
C ALA A 330 5.90 -14.91 11.74
N ALA A 331 5.74 -13.70 11.18
CA ALA A 331 4.56 -13.33 10.39
C ALA A 331 4.39 -14.23 9.16
N LEU A 332 5.49 -14.55 8.45
CA LEU A 332 5.45 -15.49 7.32
C LEU A 332 4.92 -16.87 7.71
N ASP A 333 5.33 -17.38 8.88
CA ASP A 333 4.84 -18.67 9.37
C ASP A 333 3.33 -18.60 9.69
N ILE A 334 2.85 -17.50 10.26
CA ILE A 334 1.43 -17.28 10.56
C ILE A 334 0.61 -17.23 9.27
N TYR A 335 1.03 -16.45 8.26
CA TYR A 335 0.33 -16.37 6.97
C TYR A 335 0.04 -17.75 6.37
N VAL A 336 1.00 -18.65 6.46
CA VAL A 336 0.86 -20.03 5.94
C VAL A 336 0.04 -20.91 6.88
N LYS A 337 0.40 -20.95 8.17
CA LYS A 337 -0.21 -21.84 9.16
C LYS A 337 -1.71 -21.56 9.35
N GLU A 338 -2.07 -20.28 9.39
CA GLU A 338 -3.45 -19.84 9.58
C GLU A 338 -4.21 -19.64 8.27
N LYS A 339 -3.59 -19.98 7.13
CA LYS A 339 -4.22 -19.92 5.80
C LYS A 339 -4.83 -18.56 5.47
N VAL A 340 -4.11 -17.50 5.81
CA VAL A 340 -4.61 -16.13 5.72
C VAL A 340 -5.00 -15.76 4.28
N ALA A 341 -4.24 -16.20 3.27
CA ALA A 341 -4.59 -15.97 1.86
C ALA A 341 -5.94 -16.60 1.48
N GLU A 342 -6.22 -17.81 1.96
CA GLU A 342 -7.50 -18.49 1.71
C GLU A 342 -8.67 -17.75 2.39
N ASN A 343 -8.46 -17.28 3.63
CA ASN A 343 -9.45 -16.45 4.34
C ASN A 343 -9.74 -15.17 3.54
N VAL A 344 -8.71 -14.44 3.13
CA VAL A 344 -8.85 -13.20 2.35
C VAL A 344 -9.57 -13.46 1.01
N ALA A 345 -9.24 -14.53 0.30
CA ALA A 345 -9.92 -14.88 -0.94
C ALA A 345 -11.42 -15.14 -0.71
N LYS A 346 -11.76 -15.90 0.34
CA LYS A 346 -13.14 -16.25 0.69
C LYS A 346 -13.93 -15.03 1.19
N VAL A 347 -13.43 -14.34 2.22
CA VAL A 347 -14.13 -13.21 2.84
C VAL A 347 -14.16 -12.02 1.88
N GLY A 348 -13.06 -11.75 1.17
CA GLY A 348 -12.98 -10.67 0.19
C GLY A 348 -13.97 -10.84 -0.97
N ALA A 349 -14.11 -12.05 -1.52
CA ALA A 349 -15.11 -12.33 -2.54
C ALA A 349 -16.54 -12.13 -2.03
N HIS A 350 -16.82 -12.50 -0.77
CA HIS A 350 -18.11 -12.28 -0.14
C HIS A 350 -18.40 -10.78 0.06
N VAL A 351 -17.45 -10.04 0.63
CA VAL A 351 -17.57 -8.59 0.84
C VAL A 351 -17.75 -7.88 -0.50
N LYS A 352 -16.92 -8.17 -1.52
CA LYS A 352 -17.04 -7.54 -2.85
C LYS A 352 -18.41 -7.78 -3.45
N ARG A 353 -18.93 -9.00 -3.41
CA ARG A 353 -20.28 -9.32 -3.89
C ARG A 353 -21.36 -8.52 -3.14
N ARG A 354 -21.29 -8.40 -1.80
CA ARG A 354 -22.22 -7.58 -1.03
C ARG A 354 -22.13 -6.09 -1.42
N LEU A 355 -20.91 -5.57 -1.60
CA LEU A 355 -20.71 -4.20 -2.06
C LEU A 355 -21.33 -3.98 -3.45
N GLU A 356 -21.15 -4.88 -4.39
CA GLU A 356 -21.70 -4.81 -5.74
C GLU A 356 -23.22 -4.94 -5.77
N THR A 357 -23.80 -5.83 -4.94
CA THR A 357 -25.25 -6.08 -4.95
C THR A 357 -26.07 -5.17 -4.05
N GLU A 358 -25.48 -4.66 -2.97
CA GLU A 358 -26.21 -3.91 -1.94
C GLU A 358 -25.81 -2.43 -1.86
N PHE A 359 -24.58 -2.07 -2.20
CA PHE A 359 -24.07 -0.71 -2.10
C PHE A 359 -24.01 -0.02 -3.46
N LEU A 360 -23.52 -0.70 -4.50
CA LEU A 360 -23.46 -0.12 -5.84
C LEU A 360 -24.83 0.40 -6.37
N PRO A 361 -25.99 -0.20 -6.04
CA PRO A 361 -27.27 0.38 -6.42
C PRO A 361 -27.62 1.70 -5.72
N LEU A 362 -26.97 2.05 -4.61
CA LEU A 362 -27.21 3.30 -3.90
C LEU A 362 -26.87 4.50 -4.80
N PRO A 363 -27.69 5.57 -4.79
CA PRO A 363 -27.46 6.74 -5.66
C PRO A 363 -26.08 7.38 -5.49
N CYS A 364 -25.54 7.41 -4.27
CA CYS A 364 -24.26 8.03 -3.93
C CYS A 364 -23.02 7.13 -4.17
N VAL A 365 -23.19 5.91 -4.69
CA VAL A 365 -22.09 4.98 -4.97
C VAL A 365 -21.90 4.85 -6.46
N GLY A 366 -20.75 5.31 -6.96
CA GLY A 366 -20.41 5.32 -8.38
C GLY A 366 -19.73 4.06 -8.87
N ASP A 367 -18.83 3.50 -8.05
CA ASP A 367 -17.99 2.36 -8.45
C ASP A 367 -17.56 1.52 -7.23
N ILE A 368 -17.30 0.24 -7.44
CA ILE A 368 -16.71 -0.69 -6.49
C ILE A 368 -15.48 -1.30 -7.14
N GLY A 369 -14.31 -1.09 -6.53
CA GLY A 369 -13.04 -1.61 -7.05
C GLY A 369 -12.27 -2.42 -6.02
N GLY A 370 -11.16 -3.00 -6.48
CA GLY A 370 -10.21 -3.71 -5.64
C GLY A 370 -10.32 -5.24 -5.66
N LEU A 371 -9.43 -5.89 -4.90
CA LEU A 371 -9.24 -7.34 -4.93
C LEU A 371 -8.95 -7.87 -3.52
N GLY A 372 -9.53 -9.01 -3.17
CA GLY A 372 -9.42 -9.59 -1.83
C GLY A 372 -10.02 -8.69 -0.75
N LEU A 373 -9.26 -8.39 0.29
CA LEU A 373 -9.61 -7.42 1.34
C LEU A 373 -8.89 -6.07 1.13
N HIS A 374 -8.73 -5.68 -0.11
CA HIS A 374 -8.26 -4.37 -0.54
C HIS A 374 -9.32 -3.77 -1.47
N LEU A 375 -10.45 -3.33 -0.89
CA LEU A 375 -11.63 -2.89 -1.62
C LEU A 375 -11.89 -1.39 -1.41
N GLY A 376 -12.54 -0.76 -2.39
CA GLY A 376 -12.92 0.66 -2.35
C GLY A 376 -14.33 0.89 -2.86
N ILE A 377 -15.06 1.81 -2.20
CA ILE A 377 -16.39 2.28 -2.58
C ILE A 377 -16.24 3.73 -3.05
N GLU A 378 -16.44 4.00 -4.34
CA GLU A 378 -16.39 5.35 -4.88
C GLU A 378 -17.67 6.10 -4.52
N LEU A 379 -17.55 7.29 -3.92
CA LEU A 379 -18.66 8.14 -3.54
C LEU A 379 -18.86 9.27 -4.56
N VAL A 380 -20.10 9.47 -4.98
CA VAL A 380 -20.45 10.50 -5.97
C VAL A 380 -21.71 11.26 -5.55
N ASN A 381 -21.80 12.54 -5.95
CA ASN A 381 -23.03 13.31 -5.88
C ASN A 381 -24.01 12.88 -6.96
N ASP A 382 -23.51 12.50 -8.11
CA ASP A 382 -24.29 12.08 -9.26
C ASP A 382 -23.54 11.02 -10.06
N LYS A 383 -24.22 9.93 -10.42
CA LYS A 383 -23.63 8.79 -11.13
C LYS A 383 -23.31 9.07 -12.60
N GLU A 384 -24.11 9.91 -13.25
CA GLU A 384 -23.96 10.20 -14.68
C GLU A 384 -22.76 11.12 -14.90
N SER A 385 -22.72 12.24 -14.18
CA SER A 385 -21.61 13.18 -14.24
C SER A 385 -20.34 12.68 -13.51
N LYS A 386 -20.48 11.66 -12.66
CA LYS A 386 -19.44 11.15 -11.77
C LYS A 386 -18.88 12.24 -10.83
N MET A 387 -19.67 13.27 -10.54
CA MET A 387 -19.24 14.38 -9.68
C MET A 387 -18.89 13.85 -8.28
N PRO A 388 -17.70 14.18 -7.76
CA PRO A 388 -17.28 13.75 -6.42
C PRO A 388 -18.25 14.23 -5.34
N LEU A 389 -18.38 13.44 -4.26
CA LEU A 389 -19.13 13.85 -3.08
C LEU A 389 -18.38 14.98 -2.35
N ASP A 390 -19.11 15.97 -1.84
CA ASP A 390 -18.53 17.08 -1.08
C ASP A 390 -17.70 16.59 0.11
N SER A 391 -16.55 17.21 0.37
CA SER A 391 -15.66 16.86 1.48
C SER A 391 -16.31 17.02 2.85
N GLU A 392 -17.19 18.00 3.04
CA GLU A 392 -17.96 18.15 4.28
C GLU A 392 -18.87 16.95 4.56
N VAL A 393 -19.55 16.44 3.50
CA VAL A 393 -20.42 15.25 3.58
C VAL A 393 -19.58 14.00 3.88
N GLN A 394 -18.40 13.89 3.27
CA GLN A 394 -17.46 12.80 3.56
C GLN A 394 -16.96 12.84 5.01
N ASN A 395 -16.60 14.01 5.53
CA ASN A 395 -16.17 14.19 6.91
C ASN A 395 -17.31 13.89 7.92
N GLU A 396 -18.55 14.24 7.57
CA GLU A 396 -19.72 13.88 8.38
C GLU A 396 -19.94 12.36 8.39
N LEU A 397 -19.82 11.71 7.24
CA LEU A 397 -19.90 10.25 7.15
C LEU A 397 -18.81 9.58 7.98
N GLN A 398 -17.57 10.06 7.91
CA GLN A 398 -16.46 9.56 8.73
C GLN A 398 -16.78 9.61 10.22
N ARG A 399 -17.35 10.73 10.71
CA ARG A 399 -17.76 10.88 12.12
C ARG A 399 -18.88 9.89 12.47
N LYS A 400 -19.90 9.75 11.62
CA LYS A 400 -20.99 8.79 11.82
C LYS A 400 -20.50 7.34 11.87
N MET A 401 -19.49 6.99 11.07
CA MET A 401 -18.85 5.66 11.14
C MET A 401 -18.16 5.46 12.50
N PHE A 402 -17.39 6.44 12.96
CA PHE A 402 -16.77 6.39 14.29
C PHE A 402 -17.82 6.29 15.41
N ASP A 403 -18.89 7.08 15.33
CA ASP A 403 -20.00 7.02 16.31
C ASP A 403 -20.64 5.65 16.37
N ALA A 404 -20.76 4.98 15.23
CA ALA A 404 -21.28 3.61 15.11
C ALA A 404 -20.26 2.50 15.48
N GLY A 405 -19.05 2.86 15.92
CA GLY A 405 -18.01 1.90 16.31
C GLY A 405 -17.24 1.30 15.13
N ILE A 406 -17.23 1.97 13.99
CA ILE A 406 -16.46 1.56 12.79
C ILE A 406 -15.27 2.51 12.60
N PHE A 407 -14.06 1.99 12.68
CA PHE A 407 -12.86 2.72 12.31
C PHE A 407 -12.56 2.44 10.83
N ILE A 408 -12.82 3.43 9.97
CA ILE A 408 -12.67 3.31 8.52
C ILE A 408 -12.24 4.65 7.94
N ARG A 409 -11.52 4.65 6.82
CA ARG A 409 -11.18 5.84 6.06
C ARG A 409 -12.26 6.15 5.03
N VAL A 410 -12.84 7.32 5.13
CA VAL A 410 -13.67 7.95 4.10
C VAL A 410 -12.84 9.05 3.46
N GLY A 411 -12.86 9.15 2.16
CA GLY A 411 -11.96 9.96 1.33
C GLY A 411 -11.54 11.30 1.91
N GLU A 412 -10.29 11.63 1.78
CA GLU A 412 -9.69 12.86 2.30
C GLU A 412 -9.21 13.68 1.09
N GLY A 413 -10.06 14.52 0.54
CA GLY A 413 -9.81 15.58 -0.43
C GLY A 413 -8.78 15.38 -1.56
N TRP A 414 -7.58 14.95 -1.27
CA TRP A 414 -6.49 14.68 -2.21
C TRP A 414 -6.32 13.19 -2.53
N LEU A 415 -6.81 12.31 -1.68
CA LEU A 415 -7.03 10.89 -1.98
C LEU A 415 -8.36 10.76 -2.73
N ALA A 416 -8.61 9.66 -3.38
CA ALA A 416 -9.86 9.40 -4.09
C ALA A 416 -11.10 9.62 -3.19
N ASN A 417 -12.25 9.98 -3.79
CA ASN A 417 -13.57 10.05 -3.11
C ASN A 417 -14.08 8.66 -2.74
N ARG A 418 -13.28 7.90 -1.96
CA ARG A 418 -13.55 6.50 -1.68
C ARG A 418 -13.55 6.19 -0.19
N ILE A 419 -14.41 5.26 0.17
CA ILE A 419 -14.32 4.52 1.43
C ILE A 419 -13.39 3.35 1.18
N PHE A 420 -12.35 3.20 2.03
CA PHE A 420 -11.39 2.09 1.96
C PHE A 420 -11.81 0.96 2.88
N VAL A 421 -12.33 -0.14 2.32
CA VAL A 421 -12.70 -1.35 3.06
C VAL A 421 -11.53 -2.32 3.03
N THR A 422 -10.62 -2.14 3.99
CA THR A 422 -9.33 -2.84 4.03
C THR A 422 -9.03 -3.41 5.43
N PRO A 423 -9.94 -4.20 6.03
CA PRO A 423 -9.80 -4.71 7.39
C PRO A 423 -8.55 -5.59 7.54
N PRO A 424 -8.14 -5.96 8.77
CA PRO A 424 -7.16 -7.01 8.98
C PRO A 424 -7.53 -8.29 8.21
N CYS A 425 -6.54 -8.97 7.65
CA CYS A 425 -6.75 -10.16 6.80
C CYS A 425 -7.32 -11.37 7.55
N ILE A 426 -7.34 -11.28 8.88
CA ILE A 426 -7.91 -12.29 9.78
C ILE A 426 -9.39 -12.08 10.07
N ILE A 427 -10.02 -11.01 9.56
CA ILE A 427 -11.45 -10.75 9.78
C ILE A 427 -12.29 -11.95 9.38
N THR A 428 -13.26 -12.29 10.20
CA THR A 428 -14.21 -13.38 9.93
C THR A 428 -15.35 -12.91 9.01
N MET A 429 -16.07 -13.85 8.42
CA MET A 429 -17.26 -13.56 7.60
C MET A 429 -18.33 -12.83 8.41
N GLU A 430 -18.57 -13.28 9.66
CA GLU A 430 -19.56 -12.69 10.56
C GLU A 430 -19.19 -11.25 10.95
N GLU A 431 -17.94 -10.98 11.25
CA GLU A 431 -17.46 -9.62 11.54
C GLU A 431 -17.58 -8.71 10.32
N ALA A 432 -17.25 -9.23 9.13
CA ALA A 432 -17.40 -8.48 7.88
C ALA A 432 -18.88 -8.15 7.59
N ASP A 433 -19.78 -9.11 7.76
CA ASP A 433 -21.22 -8.90 7.60
C ASP A 433 -21.75 -7.86 8.59
N LYS A 434 -21.39 -7.97 9.88
CA LYS A 434 -21.74 -6.98 10.90
C LYS A 434 -21.29 -5.57 10.52
N ALA A 435 -20.05 -5.44 10.03
CA ALA A 435 -19.54 -4.14 9.60
C ALA A 435 -20.33 -3.55 8.43
N LEU A 436 -20.60 -4.35 7.40
CA LEU A 436 -21.37 -3.90 6.23
C LEU A 436 -22.80 -3.52 6.59
N ASP A 437 -23.45 -4.27 7.52
CA ASP A 437 -24.81 -3.97 8.00
C ASP A 437 -24.88 -2.63 8.74
N ILE A 438 -23.80 -2.24 9.46
CA ILE A 438 -23.69 -0.93 10.10
C ILE A 438 -23.42 0.17 9.06
N MET A 439 -22.55 -0.08 8.09
CA MET A 439 -22.14 0.91 7.09
C MET A 439 -23.27 1.27 6.10
N LYS A 440 -24.03 0.27 5.66
CA LYS A 440 -25.03 0.43 4.59
C LYS A 440 -26.06 1.54 4.86
N PRO A 441 -26.76 1.57 6.02
CA PRO A 441 -27.73 2.64 6.30
C PRO A 441 -27.07 4.02 6.39
N LEU A 442 -25.83 4.12 6.87
CA LEU A 442 -25.11 5.39 6.96
C LEU A 442 -24.77 5.96 5.57
N ILE A 443 -24.37 5.09 4.64
CA ILE A 443 -24.09 5.48 3.26
C ILE A 443 -25.40 5.78 2.51
N ALA A 444 -26.44 4.95 2.69
CA ALA A 444 -27.74 5.17 2.05
C ALA A 444 -28.43 6.47 2.49
N ALA A 445 -28.11 6.99 3.67
CA ALA A 445 -28.64 8.25 4.19
C ALA A 445 -27.93 9.50 3.65
N LEU A 446 -26.89 9.35 2.82
CA LEU A 446 -26.18 10.49 2.22
C LEU A 446 -27.12 11.24 1.28
N LYS A 447 -27.22 12.54 1.50
CA LYS A 447 -28.00 13.41 0.61
C LYS A 447 -27.13 13.84 -0.57
N GLN A 448 -27.63 13.59 -1.74
CA GLN A 448 -27.11 14.18 -2.97
C GLN A 448 -27.56 15.65 -3.04
N LYS A 449 -26.69 16.54 -3.47
CA LYS A 449 -27.02 17.96 -3.72
C LYS A 449 -27.39 18.19 -5.16
#